data_c8660727ce66add1cedb3e439c39183e
#
_entry.id   c8660727ce66add1cedb3e439c39183e
#
_cell.length_a   1.000
_cell.length_b   1.000
_cell.length_c   1.000
_cell.angle_alpha   90.00
_cell.angle_beta   90.00
_cell.angle_gamma   90.00
#
_symmetry.space_group_name_H-M   'P 1'
#
loop_
_entity.id
_entity.type
_entity.pdbx_description
1 polymer ?
#
loop_
_entity_poly.entity_id
_entity_poly.type
_entity_poly.pdbx_seq_one_letter_code
_entity_poly.pdbx_strand_id
1 'polypeptide(L)'
;AIFLATPLLMAQYKLSGTIKDSDNKEPLKNASIYFTDLKKNTTTDQNGSYFFENLKEGKYFVEISHSNYSTFLATIDVKNDTIANFELQKSAKEIAEVVVTAVSRASELKKIPVVIKSIDQSQINQNSSTNIIDGLKNIPGINQITTGAAISKPVIRGLGYNRVITLVNGIRQEGQQWGDEHGIEIDDYSVGKVEIVKGPGSLMYGSDGIAGVLNFISQKTPSDGKIENQLNTNYQSNNNLIANSFSNRGNKNGFVWEGRITNKMAGNYENKYDGKVYNSGFKENDGNLMLGINKNWGHSYFNFSTYNNTLNIVEGERDADGKFTYINGNGDEITATDTDYKGYKTGFPHQKINHLRFTSNNYFLLKSGTINADFAFQNNKRREFGDATNPNDTELYFDLNTFNYNVRYNLKES
;
A
#
# COMPACT_ATOMS: atom_id res chain seq x y z
N ALA A 1 -30.56 -1.23 -37.76
CA ALA A 1 -31.11 -2.11 -36.73
C ALA A 1 -30.70 -1.55 -35.35
N ILE A 2 -31.64 -0.97 -34.62
CA ILE A 2 -31.45 -0.49 -33.24
C ILE A 2 -31.64 -1.72 -32.34
N PHE A 3 -30.56 -2.19 -31.74
CA PHE A 3 -30.62 -3.19 -30.68
C PHE A 3 -31.16 -2.50 -29.42
N LEU A 4 -32.43 -2.67 -29.11
CA LEU A 4 -33.02 -2.39 -27.82
C LEU A 4 -32.52 -3.46 -26.84
N ALA A 5 -31.50 -3.10 -26.06
CA ALA A 5 -31.07 -3.89 -24.90
C ALA A 5 -32.16 -3.78 -23.82
N THR A 6 -33.01 -4.78 -23.73
CA THR A 6 -33.93 -4.93 -22.59
C THR A 6 -33.12 -5.05 -21.29
N PRO A 7 -33.33 -4.22 -20.28
CA PRO A 7 -32.67 -4.41 -18.99
C PRO A 7 -33.19 -5.72 -18.39
N LEU A 8 -32.31 -6.71 -18.28
CA LEU A 8 -32.59 -7.93 -17.55
C LEU A 8 -32.78 -7.55 -16.06
N LEU A 9 -34.02 -7.53 -15.60
CA LEU A 9 -34.37 -7.43 -14.17
C LEU A 9 -33.70 -8.60 -13.44
N MET A 10 -32.59 -8.32 -12.77
CA MET A 10 -31.92 -9.25 -11.87
C MET A 10 -32.61 -9.17 -10.52
N ALA A 11 -32.98 -10.29 -9.95
CA ALA A 11 -33.43 -10.34 -8.57
C ALA A 11 -32.35 -9.73 -7.65
N GLN A 12 -32.77 -8.82 -6.81
CA GLN A 12 -31.91 -8.12 -5.84
C GLN A 12 -32.43 -8.47 -4.45
N TYR A 13 -31.51 -8.90 -3.60
CA TYR A 13 -31.81 -9.38 -2.26
C TYR A 13 -31.26 -8.43 -1.20
N LYS A 14 -31.84 -8.49 -0.02
CA LYS A 14 -31.41 -7.79 1.17
C LYS A 14 -30.66 -8.77 2.08
N LEU A 15 -29.51 -8.35 2.58
CA LEU A 15 -28.84 -8.97 3.71
C LEU A 15 -28.97 -8.06 4.92
N SER A 16 -29.46 -8.59 6.02
CA SER A 16 -29.53 -7.86 7.29
C SER A 16 -29.07 -8.75 8.44
N GLY A 17 -28.87 -8.18 9.61
CA GLY A 17 -28.51 -8.94 10.79
C GLY A 17 -28.05 -8.06 11.94
N THR A 18 -27.56 -8.70 13.00
CA THR A 18 -27.02 -8.03 14.17
C THR A 18 -25.62 -8.53 14.50
N ILE A 19 -24.80 -7.65 15.07
CA ILE A 19 -23.49 -7.99 15.61
C ILE A 19 -23.49 -7.73 17.11
N LYS A 20 -23.08 -8.72 17.88
CA LYS A 20 -23.08 -8.69 19.34
C LYS A 20 -21.73 -9.12 19.91
N ASP A 21 -21.45 -8.73 21.13
CA ASP A 21 -20.38 -9.27 21.96
C ASP A 21 -20.67 -10.74 22.29
N SER A 22 -19.69 -11.62 22.13
CA SER A 22 -19.86 -13.07 22.38
C SER A 22 -20.11 -13.40 23.85
N ASP A 23 -19.60 -12.60 24.77
CA ASP A 23 -19.62 -12.88 26.20
C ASP A 23 -20.90 -12.37 26.87
N ASN A 24 -21.19 -11.06 26.72
CA ASN A 24 -22.31 -10.41 27.38
C ASN A 24 -23.53 -10.20 26.48
N LYS A 25 -23.45 -10.57 25.19
CA LYS A 25 -24.51 -10.43 24.17
C LYS A 25 -24.99 -9.00 23.91
N GLU A 26 -24.24 -8.01 24.36
CA GLU A 26 -24.50 -6.60 24.07
C GLU A 26 -24.32 -6.28 22.59
N PRO A 27 -25.20 -5.42 22.03
CA PRO A 27 -25.07 -5.00 20.64
C PRO A 27 -23.79 -4.17 20.42
N LEU A 28 -23.06 -4.45 19.34
CA LEU A 28 -21.85 -3.73 18.98
C LEU A 28 -22.18 -2.62 17.96
N LYS A 29 -22.18 -1.37 18.42
CA LYS A 29 -22.32 -0.18 17.58
C LYS A 29 -21.03 0.08 16.81
N ASN A 30 -21.14 0.57 15.56
CA ASN A 30 -20.01 0.89 14.68
C ASN A 30 -19.11 -0.31 14.33
N ALA A 31 -19.59 -1.55 14.49
CA ALA A 31 -18.91 -2.69 13.91
C ALA A 31 -18.96 -2.58 12.38
N SER A 32 -17.82 -2.79 11.71
CA SER A 32 -17.70 -2.73 10.26
C SER A 32 -17.93 -4.09 9.64
N ILE A 33 -18.80 -4.17 8.63
CA ILE A 33 -19.01 -5.34 7.78
C ILE A 33 -18.54 -5.01 6.39
N TYR A 34 -17.48 -5.66 5.92
CA TYR A 34 -16.84 -5.41 4.66
C TYR A 34 -16.92 -6.61 3.71
N PHE A 35 -17.57 -6.42 2.57
CA PHE A 35 -17.59 -7.38 1.47
C PHE A 35 -16.32 -7.23 0.65
N THR A 36 -15.38 -8.15 0.78
CA THR A 36 -14.04 -8.04 0.18
C THR A 36 -14.07 -8.02 -1.34
N ASP A 37 -14.87 -8.89 -1.95
CA ASP A 37 -14.96 -8.98 -3.41
C ASP A 37 -15.67 -7.78 -4.02
N LEU A 38 -16.72 -7.27 -3.38
CA LEU A 38 -17.46 -6.11 -3.85
C LEU A 38 -16.83 -4.78 -3.44
N LYS A 39 -15.86 -4.79 -2.52
CA LYS A 39 -15.29 -3.60 -1.87
C LYS A 39 -16.37 -2.66 -1.30
N LYS A 40 -17.46 -3.25 -0.78
CA LYS A 40 -18.54 -2.55 -0.12
C LYS A 40 -18.49 -2.78 1.38
N ASN A 41 -18.85 -1.77 2.16
CA ASN A 41 -18.96 -1.91 3.60
C ASN A 41 -20.21 -1.21 4.13
N THR A 42 -20.63 -1.63 5.31
CA THR A 42 -21.59 -0.94 6.16
C THR A 42 -21.12 -0.97 7.60
N THR A 43 -21.77 -0.22 8.48
CA THR A 43 -21.49 -0.25 9.91
C THR A 43 -22.79 -0.47 10.67
N THR A 44 -22.69 -1.15 11.83
CA THR A 44 -23.84 -1.35 12.71
C THR A 44 -24.31 -0.05 13.36
N ASP A 45 -25.60 0.05 13.57
CA ASP A 45 -26.27 1.12 14.31
C ASP A 45 -26.12 0.97 15.83
N GLN A 46 -26.90 1.76 16.61
CA GLN A 46 -26.90 1.70 18.09
C GLN A 46 -27.37 0.38 18.66
N ASN A 47 -28.16 -0.37 17.89
CA ASN A 47 -28.74 -1.68 18.27
C ASN A 47 -27.88 -2.84 17.74
N GLY A 48 -26.68 -2.55 17.21
CA GLY A 48 -25.84 -3.54 16.57
C GLY A 48 -26.39 -4.06 15.24
N SER A 49 -27.42 -3.43 14.67
CA SER A 49 -28.07 -3.87 13.43
C SER A 49 -27.35 -3.32 12.19
N TYR A 50 -27.32 -4.13 11.14
CA TYR A 50 -26.76 -3.75 9.84
C TYR A 50 -27.65 -4.26 8.71
N PHE A 51 -27.50 -3.63 7.53
CA PHE A 51 -28.13 -4.14 6.31
C PHE A 51 -27.32 -3.77 5.06
N PHE A 52 -27.48 -4.59 4.03
CA PHE A 52 -27.09 -4.31 2.65
C PHE A 52 -28.30 -4.55 1.76
N GLU A 53 -28.50 -3.68 0.80
CA GLU A 53 -29.58 -3.80 -0.18
C GLU A 53 -28.99 -4.07 -1.57
N ASN A 54 -29.85 -4.57 -2.44
CA ASN A 54 -29.54 -4.77 -3.85
C ASN A 54 -28.36 -5.73 -4.08
N LEU A 55 -28.23 -6.77 -3.27
CA LEU A 55 -27.27 -7.85 -3.51
C LEU A 55 -27.84 -8.80 -4.58
N LYS A 56 -26.95 -9.29 -5.45
CA LYS A 56 -27.29 -10.38 -6.36
C LYS A 56 -27.19 -11.72 -5.64
N GLU A 57 -27.83 -12.75 -6.18
CA GLU A 57 -27.61 -14.11 -5.70
C GLU A 57 -26.12 -14.50 -5.82
N GLY A 58 -25.54 -15.04 -4.74
CA GLY A 58 -24.14 -15.45 -4.72
C GLY A 58 -23.60 -15.69 -3.32
N LYS A 59 -22.39 -16.27 -3.27
CA LYS A 59 -21.61 -16.41 -2.05
C LYS A 59 -20.68 -15.22 -1.91
N TYR A 60 -20.76 -14.54 -0.77
CA TYR A 60 -19.99 -13.34 -0.47
C TYR A 60 -19.07 -13.61 0.71
N PHE A 61 -17.80 -13.26 0.53
CA PHE A 61 -16.84 -13.30 1.61
C PHE A 61 -16.84 -11.96 2.35
N VAL A 62 -17.08 -12.01 3.68
CA VAL A 62 -17.20 -10.82 4.51
C VAL A 62 -16.20 -10.82 5.65
N GLU A 63 -15.65 -9.65 5.90
CA GLU A 63 -14.83 -9.35 7.07
C GLU A 63 -15.64 -8.48 8.02
N ILE A 64 -15.75 -8.89 9.28
CA ILE A 64 -16.46 -8.17 10.33
C ILE A 64 -15.42 -7.75 11.37
N SER A 65 -15.33 -6.45 11.63
CA SER A 65 -14.34 -5.89 12.54
C SER A 65 -14.94 -4.83 13.47
N HIS A 66 -14.40 -4.77 14.69
CA HIS A 66 -14.75 -3.75 15.67
C HIS A 66 -13.52 -3.48 16.56
N SER A 67 -13.38 -2.26 17.09
CA SER A 67 -12.31 -1.91 18.04
C SER A 67 -12.36 -2.82 19.28
N ASN A 68 -11.21 -3.34 19.71
CA ASN A 68 -11.07 -4.26 20.86
C ASN A 68 -11.70 -5.65 20.67
N TYR A 69 -12.06 -6.05 19.46
CA TYR A 69 -12.58 -7.37 19.13
C TYR A 69 -11.71 -8.03 18.05
N SER A 70 -11.66 -9.36 18.08
CA SER A 70 -11.04 -10.13 17.00
C SER A 70 -11.86 -9.97 15.71
N THR A 71 -11.19 -9.74 14.60
CA THR A 71 -11.82 -9.71 13.28
C THR A 71 -12.42 -11.08 12.96
N PHE A 72 -13.68 -11.11 12.54
CA PHE A 72 -14.39 -12.32 12.17
C PHE A 72 -14.57 -12.40 10.65
N LEU A 73 -14.29 -13.57 10.09
CA LEU A 73 -14.40 -13.84 8.66
C LEU A 73 -15.51 -14.86 8.41
N ALA A 74 -16.39 -14.58 7.46
CA ALA A 74 -17.49 -15.47 7.10
C ALA A 74 -17.74 -15.49 5.58
N THR A 75 -18.34 -16.60 5.13
CA THR A 75 -18.92 -16.67 3.78
C THR A 75 -20.44 -16.71 3.94
N ILE A 76 -21.14 -15.77 3.31
CA ILE A 76 -22.61 -15.67 3.33
C ILE A 76 -23.13 -16.08 1.95
N ASP A 77 -24.05 -17.07 1.93
CA ASP A 77 -24.73 -17.51 0.70
C ASP A 77 -26.08 -16.77 0.59
N VAL A 78 -26.16 -15.80 -0.31
CA VAL A 78 -27.35 -14.98 -0.55
C VAL A 78 -28.12 -15.57 -1.73
N LYS A 79 -29.24 -16.24 -1.46
CA LYS A 79 -30.19 -16.81 -2.45
C LYS A 79 -31.54 -16.12 -2.45
N ASN A 80 -31.83 -15.44 -1.35
CA ASN A 80 -33.05 -14.66 -1.10
C ASN A 80 -32.71 -13.59 -0.06
N ASP A 81 -33.70 -12.86 0.43
CA ASP A 81 -33.49 -11.99 1.59
C ASP A 81 -32.99 -12.83 2.77
N THR A 82 -31.78 -12.48 3.21
CA THR A 82 -31.00 -13.29 4.15
C THR A 82 -30.77 -12.51 5.45
N ILE A 83 -30.90 -13.24 6.58
CA ILE A 83 -30.56 -12.72 7.91
C ILE A 83 -29.31 -13.45 8.38
N ALA A 84 -28.23 -12.70 8.67
CA ALA A 84 -26.96 -13.24 9.20
C ALA A 84 -26.55 -12.48 10.47
N ASN A 85 -26.56 -13.17 11.60
CA ASN A 85 -26.14 -12.60 12.89
C ASN A 85 -24.76 -13.11 13.26
N PHE A 86 -23.94 -12.24 13.86
CA PHE A 86 -22.56 -12.54 14.23
C PHE A 86 -22.28 -12.17 15.69
N GLU A 87 -21.36 -12.89 16.28
CA GLU A 87 -20.84 -12.61 17.61
C GLU A 87 -19.32 -12.43 17.52
N LEU A 88 -18.80 -11.32 18.06
CA LEU A 88 -17.40 -11.04 18.10
C LEU A 88 -16.82 -11.32 19.49
N GLN A 89 -15.65 -11.91 19.53
CA GLN A 89 -14.91 -12.14 20.78
C GLN A 89 -14.02 -10.95 21.10
N LYS A 90 -14.02 -10.51 22.36
CA LYS A 90 -13.06 -9.49 22.84
C LYS A 90 -11.63 -9.98 22.67
N SER A 91 -10.80 -9.12 22.17
CA SER A 91 -9.35 -9.38 22.04
C SER A 91 -8.57 -8.25 22.66
N ALA A 92 -7.75 -8.57 23.64
CA ALA A 92 -6.76 -7.65 24.23
C ALA A 92 -5.57 -7.44 23.28
N LYS A 93 -5.46 -8.25 22.23
CA LYS A 93 -4.47 -8.15 21.16
C LYS A 93 -5.26 -8.20 19.86
N GLU A 94 -5.14 -7.17 19.05
CA GLU A 94 -5.65 -7.14 17.68
C GLU A 94 -4.98 -8.28 16.86
N ILE A 95 -5.48 -9.50 17.03
CA ILE A 95 -5.20 -10.60 16.10
C ILE A 95 -6.24 -10.45 15.00
N ALA A 96 -6.01 -9.50 14.11
CA ALA A 96 -6.80 -9.40 12.90
C ALA A 96 -6.65 -10.72 12.11
N GLU A 97 -7.70 -11.51 12.06
CA GLU A 97 -7.83 -12.53 11.03
C GLU A 97 -7.97 -11.77 9.70
N VAL A 98 -6.94 -11.82 8.88
CA VAL A 98 -6.82 -10.94 7.73
C VAL A 98 -7.25 -11.64 6.46
N VAL A 99 -8.10 -10.99 5.71
CA VAL A 99 -8.44 -11.36 4.34
C VAL A 99 -7.26 -11.07 3.44
N VAL A 100 -6.78 -12.08 2.76
CA VAL A 100 -5.66 -11.97 1.84
C VAL A 100 -6.17 -11.72 0.44
N THR A 101 -5.82 -10.57 -0.12
CA THR A 101 -6.13 -10.22 -1.51
C THR A 101 -5.02 -10.65 -2.47
N ALA A 102 -3.87 -11.10 -1.95
CA ALA A 102 -2.71 -11.54 -2.72
C ALA A 102 -2.89 -12.90 -3.43
N VAL A 103 -3.92 -13.67 -3.10
CA VAL A 103 -4.27 -14.92 -3.81
C VAL A 103 -5.51 -14.73 -4.67
N SER A 104 -5.72 -15.60 -5.62
CA SER A 104 -6.70 -15.46 -6.71
C SER A 104 -8.16 -15.23 -6.29
N ARG A 105 -8.49 -15.40 -5.02
CA ARG A 105 -9.75 -15.00 -4.37
C ARG A 105 -9.42 -14.48 -2.97
N ALA A 106 -10.18 -13.51 -2.49
CA ALA A 106 -10.22 -13.24 -1.06
C ALA A 106 -10.65 -14.54 -0.38
N SER A 107 -9.80 -15.08 0.47
CA SER A 107 -10.02 -16.39 1.11
C SER A 107 -9.65 -16.28 2.57
N GLU A 108 -10.26 -17.09 3.39
CA GLU A 108 -9.87 -17.17 4.79
C GLU A 108 -8.44 -17.66 4.92
N LEU A 109 -7.62 -16.97 5.67
CA LEU A 109 -6.20 -17.27 5.86
C LEU A 109 -5.95 -18.73 6.25
N LYS A 110 -6.83 -19.30 7.08
CA LYS A 110 -6.75 -20.70 7.54
C LYS A 110 -6.99 -21.73 6.45
N LYS A 111 -7.63 -21.35 5.34
CA LYS A 111 -7.95 -22.28 4.23
C LYS A 111 -6.87 -22.29 3.16
N ILE A 112 -5.88 -21.38 3.24
CA ILE A 112 -4.81 -21.27 2.26
C ILE A 112 -3.60 -22.01 2.79
N PRO A 113 -3.04 -23.00 2.04
CA PRO A 113 -1.85 -23.73 2.44
C PRO A 113 -0.56 -22.92 2.27
N VAL A 114 -0.64 -21.61 2.44
CA VAL A 114 0.46 -20.66 2.25
C VAL A 114 0.57 -19.76 3.48
N VAL A 115 1.79 -19.55 3.97
CA VAL A 115 2.04 -18.64 5.08
C VAL A 115 1.94 -17.20 4.58
N ILE A 116 0.83 -16.54 4.93
CA ILE A 116 0.62 -15.13 4.65
C ILE A 116 0.51 -14.38 5.98
N LYS A 117 1.19 -13.25 6.07
CA LYS A 117 1.09 -12.33 7.19
C LYS A 117 0.58 -10.99 6.68
N SER A 118 -0.40 -10.42 7.35
CA SER A 118 -0.87 -9.07 7.07
C SER A 118 -0.53 -8.15 8.23
N ILE A 119 -0.29 -6.90 7.89
CA ILE A 119 0.13 -5.83 8.81
C ILE A 119 -0.64 -4.59 8.43
N ASP A 120 -1.38 -4.07 9.37
CA ASP A 120 -2.18 -2.87 9.16
C ASP A 120 -1.35 -1.60 9.31
N GLN A 121 -1.83 -0.51 8.73
CA GLN A 121 -1.19 0.81 8.78
C GLN A 121 -0.89 1.27 10.21
N SER A 122 -1.77 0.98 11.17
CA SER A 122 -1.56 1.32 12.57
C SER A 122 -0.30 0.66 13.15
N GLN A 123 -0.03 -0.59 12.79
CA GLN A 123 1.16 -1.32 13.22
C GLN A 123 2.43 -0.80 12.55
N ILE A 124 2.34 -0.39 11.28
CA ILE A 124 3.45 0.22 10.53
C ILE A 124 3.82 1.56 11.17
N ASN A 125 2.83 2.39 11.47
CA ASN A 125 3.01 3.73 12.03
C ASN A 125 3.59 3.73 13.46
N GLN A 126 3.45 2.63 14.23
CA GLN A 126 4.06 2.49 15.56
C GLN A 126 5.59 2.50 15.53
N ASN A 127 6.20 2.23 14.39
CA ASN A 127 7.65 2.07 14.27
C ASN A 127 8.40 3.36 13.96
N SER A 128 7.75 4.54 13.90
CA SER A 128 8.39 5.83 13.60
C SER A 128 9.39 5.75 12.43
N SER A 129 8.96 5.12 11.33
CA SER A 129 9.81 4.81 10.19
C SER A 129 9.97 6.00 9.25
N THR A 130 11.07 6.03 8.50
CA THR A 130 11.32 7.02 7.45
C THR A 130 10.67 6.62 6.13
N ASN A 131 10.55 5.32 5.90
CA ASN A 131 9.92 4.72 4.72
C ASN A 131 9.15 3.44 5.09
N ILE A 132 8.32 2.96 4.18
CA ILE A 132 7.42 1.81 4.44
C ILE A 132 8.19 0.53 4.81
N ILE A 133 9.36 0.27 4.23
CA ILE A 133 10.14 -0.94 4.52
C ILE A 133 10.76 -0.87 5.91
N ASP A 134 11.25 0.30 6.31
CA ASP A 134 11.73 0.51 7.67
C ASP A 134 10.63 0.24 8.71
N GLY A 135 9.38 0.57 8.38
CA GLY A 135 8.21 0.23 9.19
C GLY A 135 7.97 -1.29 9.36
N LEU A 136 8.48 -2.11 8.46
CA LEU A 136 8.32 -3.57 8.47
C LEU A 136 9.46 -4.32 9.15
N LYS A 137 10.57 -3.68 9.52
CA LYS A 137 11.80 -4.33 10.04
C LYS A 137 11.62 -5.15 11.31
N ASN A 138 10.60 -4.82 12.13
CA ASN A 138 10.31 -5.54 13.37
C ASN A 138 9.50 -6.83 13.16
N ILE A 139 9.23 -7.20 11.90
CA ILE A 139 8.43 -8.37 11.57
C ILE A 139 9.33 -9.59 11.39
N PRO A 140 9.11 -10.70 12.13
CA PRO A 140 9.94 -11.87 12.02
C PRO A 140 10.12 -12.36 10.57
N GLY A 141 11.40 -12.45 10.14
CA GLY A 141 11.79 -12.89 8.80
C GLY A 141 11.66 -11.81 7.71
N ILE A 142 11.46 -10.54 8.10
CA ILE A 142 11.61 -9.37 7.24
C ILE A 142 12.81 -8.58 7.74
N ASN A 143 13.67 -8.23 6.83
CA ASN A 143 14.80 -7.34 7.02
C ASN A 143 14.81 -6.31 5.89
N GLN A 144 15.77 -5.41 5.93
CA GLN A 144 15.98 -4.41 4.88
C GLN A 144 17.47 -4.33 4.49
N ILE A 145 17.71 -3.94 3.25
CA ILE A 145 18.98 -3.37 2.79
C ILE A 145 18.74 -1.87 2.67
N THR A 146 19.59 -1.08 3.29
CA THR A 146 19.50 0.38 3.24
C THR A 146 20.89 0.98 3.08
N THR A 147 21.03 1.94 2.16
CA THR A 147 22.22 2.74 1.90
C THR A 147 22.00 4.21 2.24
N GLY A 148 20.81 4.55 2.75
CA GLY A 148 20.44 5.90 3.17
C GLY A 148 19.03 5.95 3.72
N ALA A 149 18.64 7.08 4.32
CA ALA A 149 17.37 7.23 5.01
C ALA A 149 16.13 7.02 4.11
N ALA A 150 16.23 7.37 2.81
CA ALA A 150 15.17 7.19 1.82
C ALA A 150 15.33 5.93 0.96
N ILE A 151 16.42 5.19 1.15
CA ILE A 151 16.76 4.03 0.31
C ILE A 151 16.56 2.78 1.15
N SER A 152 15.54 2.01 0.86
CA SER A 152 15.28 0.76 1.55
C SER A 152 14.69 -0.28 0.62
N LYS A 153 15.22 -1.50 0.70
CA LYS A 153 14.76 -2.67 -0.03
C LYS A 153 14.35 -3.77 0.92
N PRO A 154 13.25 -4.46 0.62
CA PRO A 154 12.83 -5.58 1.45
C PRO A 154 13.73 -6.79 1.27
N VAL A 155 14.01 -7.46 2.39
CA VAL A 155 14.70 -8.75 2.45
C VAL A 155 13.80 -9.73 3.19
N ILE A 156 13.47 -10.85 2.56
CA ILE A 156 12.64 -11.90 3.14
C ILE A 156 13.51 -13.13 3.35
N ARG A 157 13.66 -13.59 4.61
CA ARG A 157 14.47 -14.76 4.97
C ARG A 157 15.89 -14.72 4.40
N GLY A 158 16.53 -13.55 4.40
CA GLY A 158 17.90 -13.34 3.90
C GLY A 158 18.01 -13.15 2.37
N LEU A 159 16.91 -13.19 1.63
CA LEU A 159 16.89 -12.97 0.18
C LEU A 159 16.25 -11.62 -0.16
N GLY A 160 16.91 -10.84 -0.99
CA GLY A 160 16.47 -9.51 -1.43
C GLY A 160 16.55 -9.31 -2.93
N TYR A 161 16.53 -8.05 -3.38
CA TYR A 161 16.59 -7.61 -4.77
C TYR A 161 15.50 -8.23 -5.65
N ASN A 162 15.88 -8.78 -6.80
CA ASN A 162 14.99 -9.44 -7.76
C ASN A 162 14.36 -10.76 -7.24
N ARG A 163 14.67 -11.19 -6.01
CA ARG A 163 14.06 -12.38 -5.39
C ARG A 163 12.83 -12.05 -4.56
N VAL A 164 12.54 -10.78 -4.35
CA VAL A 164 11.34 -10.28 -3.68
C VAL A 164 10.49 -9.52 -4.69
N ILE A 165 9.25 -9.96 -4.90
CA ILE A 165 8.30 -9.24 -5.74
C ILE A 165 7.56 -8.21 -4.90
N THR A 166 7.50 -6.99 -5.39
CA THR A 166 6.70 -5.91 -4.82
C THR A 166 5.46 -5.67 -5.67
N LEU A 167 4.30 -5.67 -5.03
CA LEU A 167 3.02 -5.36 -5.64
C LEU A 167 2.38 -4.14 -4.97
N VAL A 168 1.64 -3.37 -5.73
CA VAL A 168 0.72 -2.35 -5.22
C VAL A 168 -0.67 -2.67 -5.74
N ASN A 169 -1.59 -2.99 -4.83
CA ASN A 169 -2.94 -3.48 -5.15
C ASN A 169 -2.94 -4.67 -6.13
N GLY A 170 -1.97 -5.60 -5.97
CA GLY A 170 -1.83 -6.78 -6.82
C GLY A 170 -1.09 -6.55 -8.14
N ILE A 171 -0.70 -5.32 -8.47
CA ILE A 171 0.04 -4.97 -9.69
C ILE A 171 1.52 -4.85 -9.36
N ARG A 172 2.37 -5.54 -10.13
CA ARG A 172 3.82 -5.55 -9.92
C ARG A 172 4.41 -4.16 -10.11
N GLN A 173 5.27 -3.76 -9.19
CA GLN A 173 6.11 -2.56 -9.28
C GLN A 173 7.52 -2.97 -9.66
N GLU A 174 8.07 -2.29 -10.65
CA GLU A 174 9.44 -2.47 -11.13
C GLU A 174 10.31 -1.29 -10.70
N GLY A 175 11.64 -1.47 -10.75
CA GLY A 175 12.62 -0.40 -10.53
C GLY A 175 13.52 -0.61 -9.31
N GLN A 176 13.06 -1.27 -8.26
CA GLN A 176 13.79 -1.48 -7.01
C GLN A 176 14.88 -2.56 -7.05
N GLN A 177 14.87 -3.40 -8.09
CA GLN A 177 15.71 -4.59 -8.18
C GLN A 177 17.12 -4.31 -8.74
N TRP A 178 17.39 -3.12 -9.25
CA TRP A 178 18.59 -2.88 -10.05
C TRP A 178 19.85 -2.65 -9.23
N GLY A 179 20.01 -1.55 -8.54
CA GLY A 179 21.19 -1.18 -7.77
C GLY A 179 20.95 -1.15 -6.26
N ASP A 180 21.99 -1.01 -5.46
CA ASP A 180 21.89 -0.93 -4.00
C ASP A 180 21.18 0.37 -3.57
N GLU A 181 21.35 1.43 -4.33
CA GLU A 181 20.73 2.74 -4.11
C GLU A 181 19.30 2.85 -4.64
N HIS A 182 18.74 1.77 -5.21
CA HIS A 182 17.39 1.76 -5.74
C HIS A 182 16.40 1.23 -4.69
N GLY A 183 15.81 2.12 -3.92
CA GLY A 183 14.79 1.82 -2.91
C GLY A 183 13.39 1.56 -3.48
N ILE A 184 12.48 1.24 -2.59
CA ILE A 184 11.06 1.08 -2.94
C ILE A 184 10.41 2.45 -3.15
N GLU A 185 9.52 2.56 -4.14
CA GLU A 185 8.91 3.81 -4.59
C GLU A 185 7.41 3.79 -4.28
N ILE A 186 7.08 3.95 -3.01
CA ILE A 186 5.70 3.88 -2.50
C ILE A 186 5.50 4.97 -1.46
N ASP A 187 4.45 5.78 -1.61
CA ASP A 187 3.97 6.68 -0.56
C ASP A 187 3.43 5.88 0.62
N ASP A 188 4.10 5.95 1.76
CA ASP A 188 3.76 5.21 2.99
C ASP A 188 2.34 5.50 3.46
N TYR A 189 1.89 6.75 3.30
CA TYR A 189 0.56 7.18 3.74
C TYR A 189 -0.57 6.67 2.84
N SER A 190 -0.24 6.17 1.64
CA SER A 190 -1.20 5.55 0.72
C SER A 190 -1.57 4.12 1.11
N VAL A 191 -0.75 3.47 1.95
CA VAL A 191 -0.87 2.06 2.29
C VAL A 191 -1.77 1.87 3.50
N GLY A 192 -2.84 1.11 3.34
CA GLY A 192 -3.74 0.69 4.43
C GLY A 192 -3.29 -0.59 5.13
N LYS A 193 -2.69 -1.52 4.38
CA LYS A 193 -2.09 -2.75 4.90
C LYS A 193 -1.01 -3.31 3.98
N VAL A 194 -0.13 -4.13 4.53
CA VAL A 194 0.87 -4.89 3.76
C VAL A 194 0.63 -6.38 3.96
N GLU A 195 0.46 -7.10 2.87
CA GLU A 195 0.38 -8.56 2.87
C GLU A 195 1.74 -9.15 2.45
N ILE A 196 2.22 -10.10 3.23
CA ILE A 196 3.51 -10.75 3.03
C ILE A 196 3.27 -12.22 2.74
N VAL A 197 3.49 -12.64 1.51
CA VAL A 197 3.38 -14.04 1.06
C VAL A 197 4.77 -14.65 1.10
N LYS A 198 4.95 -15.73 1.87
CA LYS A 198 6.24 -16.42 2.04
C LYS A 198 6.15 -17.87 1.56
N GLY A 199 7.21 -18.34 0.92
CA GLY A 199 7.33 -19.75 0.50
C GLY A 199 6.60 -20.04 -0.84
N PRO A 200 6.20 -21.30 -1.11
CA PRO A 200 5.75 -21.73 -2.45
C PRO A 200 4.60 -20.93 -3.06
N GLY A 201 3.75 -20.29 -2.23
CA GLY A 201 2.66 -19.46 -2.71
C GLY A 201 3.11 -18.19 -3.45
N SER A 202 4.35 -17.76 -3.26
CA SER A 202 4.90 -16.62 -3.97
C SER A 202 5.18 -16.91 -5.45
N LEU A 203 5.35 -18.17 -5.82
CA LEU A 203 5.58 -18.60 -7.20
C LEU A 203 4.39 -18.32 -8.14
N MET A 204 3.20 -18.11 -7.59
CA MET A 204 2.02 -17.65 -8.36
C MET A 204 2.24 -16.29 -9.02
N TYR A 205 3.20 -15.51 -8.55
CA TYR A 205 3.54 -14.17 -9.05
C TYR A 205 4.74 -14.15 -9.99
N GLY A 206 5.32 -15.32 -10.27
CA GLY A 206 6.46 -15.49 -11.16
C GLY A 206 7.71 -16.06 -10.47
N SER A 207 8.70 -16.39 -11.27
CA SER A 207 9.97 -17.00 -10.82
C SER A 207 10.76 -16.12 -9.85
N ASP A 208 10.61 -14.81 -9.95
CA ASP A 208 11.32 -13.84 -9.11
C ASP A 208 10.82 -13.85 -7.65
N GLY A 209 9.66 -14.46 -7.39
CA GLY A 209 9.07 -14.53 -6.05
C GLY A 209 9.67 -15.58 -5.12
N ILE A 210 10.92 -16.07 -5.35
CA ILE A 210 11.53 -17.15 -4.57
C ILE A 210 11.61 -16.81 -3.06
N ALA A 211 11.93 -15.58 -2.71
CA ALA A 211 11.97 -15.14 -1.32
C ALA A 211 10.58 -14.89 -0.76
N GLY A 212 9.71 -14.28 -1.57
CA GLY A 212 8.34 -13.93 -1.22
C GLY A 212 7.82 -12.74 -2.00
N VAL A 213 6.60 -12.35 -1.65
CA VAL A 213 5.89 -11.21 -2.23
C VAL A 213 5.45 -10.26 -1.13
N LEU A 214 5.65 -8.96 -1.34
CA LEU A 214 5.06 -7.88 -0.55
C LEU A 214 3.97 -7.22 -1.39
N ASN A 215 2.73 -7.25 -0.92
CA ASN A 215 1.62 -6.56 -1.57
C ASN A 215 1.15 -5.40 -0.70
N PHE A 216 1.38 -4.18 -1.17
CA PHE A 216 0.95 -2.95 -0.54
C PHE A 216 -0.47 -2.63 -1.00
N ILE A 217 -1.40 -2.60 -0.06
CA ILE A 217 -2.82 -2.45 -0.35
C ILE A 217 -3.29 -1.11 0.16
N SER A 218 -3.96 -0.36 -0.69
CA SER A 218 -4.54 0.95 -0.35
C SER A 218 -5.58 0.83 0.76
N GLN A 219 -5.91 1.95 1.38
CA GLN A 219 -6.94 2.02 2.42
C GLN A 219 -8.30 1.59 1.88
N LYS A 220 -9.12 1.00 2.75
CA LYS A 220 -10.49 0.58 2.40
C LYS A 220 -11.34 1.80 2.00
N THR A 221 -12.15 1.62 0.99
CA THR A 221 -13.14 2.62 0.55
C THR A 221 -14.09 2.97 1.70
N PRO A 222 -14.41 4.26 1.94
CA PRO A 222 -15.44 4.65 2.90
C PRO A 222 -16.80 4.04 2.60
N SER A 223 -17.62 3.87 3.65
CA SER A 223 -19.01 3.45 3.51
C SER A 223 -19.81 4.45 2.68
N ASP A 224 -20.86 4.00 2.00
CA ASP A 224 -21.72 4.90 1.22
C ASP A 224 -22.28 6.04 2.09
N GLY A 225 -22.27 7.25 1.52
CA GLY A 225 -22.66 8.49 2.20
C GLY A 225 -21.55 9.11 3.08
N LYS A 226 -20.40 8.48 3.24
CA LYS A 226 -19.31 9.02 4.09
C LYS A 226 -18.22 9.72 3.27
N ILE A 227 -17.71 10.80 3.87
CA ILE A 227 -16.52 11.52 3.41
C ILE A 227 -15.54 11.55 4.58
N GLU A 228 -14.29 11.21 4.33
CA GLU A 228 -13.23 11.17 5.32
C GLU A 228 -12.08 12.09 4.89
N ASN A 229 -11.61 12.88 5.83
CA ASN A 229 -10.41 13.70 5.66
C ASN A 229 -9.37 13.22 6.66
N GLN A 230 -8.13 13.05 6.21
CA GLN A 230 -7.04 12.63 7.07
C GLN A 230 -5.84 13.54 6.85
N LEU A 231 -5.33 14.11 7.93
CA LEU A 231 -4.06 14.83 7.96
C LEU A 231 -3.08 14.04 8.82
N ASN A 232 -1.96 13.68 8.26
CA ASN A 232 -0.85 13.07 8.97
C ASN A 232 0.33 14.04 8.96
N THR A 233 0.93 14.24 10.12
CA THR A 233 2.16 15.01 10.28
C THR A 233 3.13 14.22 11.13
N ASN A 234 4.38 14.08 10.67
CA ASN A 234 5.45 13.37 11.37
C ASN A 234 6.69 14.26 11.43
N TYR A 235 7.30 14.32 12.60
CA TYR A 235 8.60 14.93 12.80
C TYR A 235 9.55 13.94 13.46
N GLN A 236 10.77 13.86 12.92
CA GLN A 236 11.84 13.03 13.49
C GLN A 236 13.08 13.91 13.72
N SER A 237 13.55 13.95 14.96
CA SER A 237 14.67 14.84 15.36
C SER A 237 16.03 14.37 14.82
N ASN A 238 16.20 13.06 14.55
CA ASN A 238 17.49 12.51 14.09
C ASN A 238 18.00 13.15 12.80
N ASN A 239 17.10 13.33 11.82
CA ASN A 239 17.41 13.90 10.51
C ASN A 239 16.56 15.13 10.19
N ASN A 240 15.89 15.70 11.19
CA ASN A 240 14.94 16.80 11.04
C ASN A 240 13.87 16.51 9.97
N LEU A 241 13.43 15.25 9.86
CA LEU A 241 12.37 14.88 8.93
C LEU A 241 11.09 15.64 9.29
N ILE A 242 10.52 16.29 8.30
CA ILE A 242 9.15 16.80 8.31
C ILE A 242 8.38 16.09 7.21
N ALA A 243 7.34 15.37 7.58
CA ALA A 243 6.47 14.68 6.64
C ALA A 243 5.02 15.10 6.87
N ASN A 244 4.33 15.48 5.81
CA ASN A 244 2.92 15.86 5.83
C ASN A 244 2.18 15.12 4.72
N SER A 245 1.03 14.55 5.04
CA SER A 245 0.15 13.94 4.06
C SER A 245 -1.29 14.34 4.35
N PHE A 246 -1.98 14.86 3.34
CA PHE A 246 -3.40 15.14 3.40
C PHE A 246 -4.14 14.27 2.40
N SER A 247 -5.23 13.66 2.83
CA SER A 247 -6.15 12.94 1.94
C SER A 247 -7.60 13.29 2.20
N ASN A 248 -8.38 13.36 1.12
CA ASN A 248 -9.83 13.39 1.12
C ASN A 248 -10.32 12.18 0.34
N ARG A 249 -11.20 11.38 0.93
CA ARG A 249 -11.80 10.21 0.28
C ARG A 249 -13.27 10.11 0.63
N GLY A 250 -14.04 9.54 -0.27
CA GLY A 250 -15.47 9.42 -0.05
C GLY A 250 -16.14 8.40 -0.93
N ASN A 251 -17.39 8.15 -0.59
CA ASN A 251 -18.31 7.31 -1.35
C ASN A 251 -19.71 7.92 -1.26
N LYS A 252 -20.30 8.20 -2.39
CA LYS A 252 -21.67 8.72 -2.47
C LYS A 252 -22.42 8.04 -3.59
N ASN A 253 -23.46 7.29 -3.24
CA ASN A 253 -24.26 6.54 -4.20
C ASN A 253 -23.41 5.61 -5.09
N GLY A 254 -22.33 5.05 -4.51
CA GLY A 254 -21.39 4.19 -5.22
C GLY A 254 -20.39 4.91 -6.13
N PHE A 255 -20.42 6.24 -6.22
CA PHE A 255 -19.29 6.99 -6.76
C PHE A 255 -18.24 7.13 -5.65
N VAL A 256 -17.02 6.66 -5.94
CA VAL A 256 -15.91 6.58 -4.98
C VAL A 256 -14.76 7.45 -5.46
N TRP A 257 -14.15 8.16 -4.54
CA TRP A 257 -12.96 8.96 -4.82
C TRP A 257 -11.96 8.94 -3.68
N GLU A 258 -10.70 9.15 -4.01
CA GLU A 258 -9.62 9.48 -3.10
C GLU A 258 -8.66 10.45 -3.79
N GLY A 259 -8.37 11.57 -3.14
CA GLY A 259 -7.27 12.46 -3.49
C GLY A 259 -6.29 12.50 -2.33
N ARG A 260 -4.98 12.39 -2.60
CA ARG A 260 -3.91 12.47 -1.60
C ARG A 260 -2.74 13.27 -2.15
N ILE A 261 -2.14 14.06 -1.28
CA ILE A 261 -0.85 14.70 -1.50
C ILE A 261 0.04 14.43 -0.30
N THR A 262 1.30 14.11 -0.55
CA THR A 262 2.31 13.84 0.47
C THR A 262 3.57 14.62 0.16
N ASN A 263 4.16 15.24 1.19
CA ASN A 263 5.45 15.90 1.13
C ASN A 263 6.30 15.42 2.29
N LYS A 264 7.55 15.02 2.01
CA LYS A 264 8.56 14.68 3.02
C LYS A 264 9.85 15.40 2.70
N MET A 265 10.50 15.94 3.73
CA MET A 265 11.84 16.54 3.64
C MET A 265 12.65 16.09 4.84
N ALA A 266 13.84 15.58 4.59
CA ALA A 266 14.80 15.20 5.62
C ALA A 266 16.17 15.79 5.34
N GLY A 267 16.81 16.29 6.38
CA GLY A 267 18.22 16.66 6.37
C GLY A 267 19.12 15.45 6.60
N ASN A 268 20.38 15.72 6.89
CA ASN A 268 21.36 14.69 7.18
C ASN A 268 21.04 13.96 8.49
N TYR A 269 21.01 12.62 8.48
CA TYR A 269 20.78 11.82 9.67
C TYR A 269 22.05 11.70 10.54
N GLU A 270 21.84 11.33 11.80
CA GLU A 270 22.90 11.10 12.77
C GLU A 270 22.92 9.65 13.22
N ASN A 271 24.14 9.07 13.34
CA ASN A 271 24.35 7.76 13.92
C ASN A 271 25.44 7.81 15.00
N LYS A 272 25.57 6.73 15.78
CA LYS A 272 26.51 6.64 16.91
C LYS A 272 27.99 6.71 16.50
N TYR A 273 28.32 6.24 15.30
CA TYR A 273 29.70 6.05 14.87
C TYR A 273 30.25 7.28 14.17
N ASP A 274 29.43 7.92 13.34
CA ASP A 274 29.82 8.99 12.44
C ASP A 274 29.38 10.37 12.91
N GLY A 275 28.49 10.43 13.93
CA GLY A 275 27.74 11.64 14.19
C GLY A 275 26.80 11.93 13.01
N LYS A 276 26.76 13.16 12.50
CA LYS A 276 26.02 13.52 11.30
C LYS A 276 26.69 12.98 10.05
N VAL A 277 25.90 12.26 9.24
CA VAL A 277 26.34 11.66 7.99
C VAL A 277 26.09 12.65 6.84
N TYR A 278 27.16 13.10 6.20
CA TYR A 278 27.07 14.06 5.10
C TYR A 278 26.32 13.48 3.90
N ASN A 279 25.59 14.33 3.18
CA ASN A 279 24.85 14.01 1.98
C ASN A 279 23.85 12.84 2.14
N SER A 280 23.11 12.82 3.26
CA SER A 280 22.14 11.76 3.56
C SER A 280 20.68 12.23 3.58
N GLY A 281 20.42 13.47 3.16
CA GLY A 281 19.08 14.04 3.10
C GLY A 281 18.27 13.61 1.88
N PHE A 282 16.96 13.90 1.90
CA PHE A 282 16.07 13.65 0.76
C PHE A 282 14.84 14.57 0.76
N LYS A 283 14.17 14.62 -0.40
CA LYS A 283 12.89 15.30 -0.60
C LYS A 283 11.97 14.41 -1.43
N GLU A 284 10.76 14.19 -0.93
CA GLU A 284 9.75 13.36 -1.57
C GLU A 284 8.43 14.12 -1.70
N ASN A 285 7.81 14.04 -2.88
CA ASN A 285 6.52 14.66 -3.18
C ASN A 285 5.68 13.67 -3.97
N ASP A 286 4.55 13.26 -3.39
CA ASP A 286 3.70 12.26 -3.98
C ASP A 286 2.29 12.78 -4.16
N GLY A 287 1.62 12.23 -5.16
CA GLY A 287 0.24 12.50 -5.46
C GLY A 287 -0.52 11.23 -5.80
N ASN A 288 -1.77 11.15 -5.38
CA ASN A 288 -2.67 10.07 -5.74
C ASN A 288 -4.07 10.61 -6.02
N LEU A 289 -4.68 10.17 -7.10
CA LEU A 289 -6.07 10.41 -7.44
C LEU A 289 -6.72 9.10 -7.86
N MET A 290 -7.70 8.64 -7.10
CA MET A 290 -8.53 7.49 -7.45
C MET A 290 -9.97 7.95 -7.66
N LEU A 291 -10.56 7.52 -8.77
CA LEU A 291 -11.98 7.69 -9.07
C LEU A 291 -12.58 6.33 -9.44
N GLY A 292 -13.79 6.07 -8.99
CA GLY A 292 -14.40 4.79 -9.29
C GLY A 292 -15.90 4.74 -9.09
N ILE A 293 -16.45 3.65 -9.56
CA ILE A 293 -17.86 3.31 -9.41
C ILE A 293 -17.96 1.94 -8.74
N ASN A 294 -18.75 1.86 -7.68
CA ASN A 294 -19.05 0.65 -6.95
C ASN A 294 -20.57 0.45 -6.88
N LYS A 295 -21.08 -0.53 -7.60
CA LYS A 295 -22.51 -0.82 -7.78
C LYS A 295 -22.77 -2.31 -7.56
N ASN A 296 -24.04 -2.72 -7.77
CA ASN A 296 -24.44 -4.11 -7.58
C ASN A 296 -23.86 -5.09 -8.60
N TRP A 297 -23.38 -4.57 -9.75
CA TRP A 297 -22.70 -5.38 -10.75
C TRP A 297 -21.19 -5.60 -10.45
N GLY A 298 -20.66 -4.90 -9.42
CA GLY A 298 -19.25 -4.92 -9.06
C GLY A 298 -18.67 -3.52 -8.95
N HIS A 299 -17.38 -3.37 -9.23
CA HIS A 299 -16.70 -2.09 -9.18
C HIS A 299 -15.72 -1.90 -10.36
N SER A 300 -15.45 -0.63 -10.65
CA SER A 300 -14.40 -0.21 -11.57
C SER A 300 -13.71 1.00 -10.96
N TYR A 301 -12.39 0.92 -10.73
CA TYR A 301 -11.57 1.96 -10.15
C TYR A 301 -10.45 2.33 -11.11
N PHE A 302 -10.25 3.63 -11.30
CA PHE A 302 -9.11 4.21 -11.99
C PHE A 302 -8.27 4.96 -10.98
N ASN A 303 -6.98 4.68 -10.96
CA ASN A 303 -6.04 5.33 -10.07
C ASN A 303 -4.88 5.91 -10.87
N PHE A 304 -4.56 7.16 -10.60
CA PHE A 304 -3.40 7.87 -11.08
C PHE A 304 -2.53 8.24 -9.89
N SER A 305 -1.26 7.86 -9.91
CA SER A 305 -0.32 8.21 -8.84
C SER A 305 1.04 8.63 -9.38
N THR A 306 1.66 9.55 -8.65
CA THR A 306 3.03 10.01 -8.88
C THR A 306 3.84 9.81 -7.60
N TYR A 307 5.06 9.33 -7.76
CA TYR A 307 6.08 9.29 -6.72
C TYR A 307 7.28 10.05 -7.23
N ASN A 308 7.68 11.12 -6.54
CA ASN A 308 8.81 11.94 -6.93
C ASN A 308 9.75 12.08 -5.74
N ASN A 309 10.97 11.59 -5.89
CA ASN A 309 11.97 11.65 -4.84
C ASN A 309 13.30 12.18 -5.39
N THR A 310 13.88 13.12 -4.68
CA THR A 310 15.27 13.54 -4.83
C THR A 310 15.99 13.11 -3.57
N LEU A 311 16.87 12.13 -3.69
CA LEU A 311 17.63 11.59 -2.58
C LEU A 311 19.12 11.75 -2.81
N ASN A 312 19.81 12.13 -1.74
CA ASN A 312 21.25 12.23 -1.75
C ASN A 312 21.88 10.85 -1.53
N ILE A 313 23.04 10.60 -2.12
CA ILE A 313 23.78 9.35 -1.99
C ILE A 313 24.99 9.60 -1.09
N VAL A 314 25.16 8.74 -0.08
CA VAL A 314 26.29 8.81 0.86
C VAL A 314 27.47 8.06 0.27
N GLU A 315 28.55 8.76 -0.07
CA GLU A 315 29.81 8.14 -0.52
C GLU A 315 30.68 7.73 0.67
N GLY A 316 30.68 8.54 1.73
CA GLY A 316 31.36 8.22 2.98
C GLY A 316 32.86 8.55 2.98
N GLU A 317 33.36 9.32 2.02
CA GLU A 317 34.74 9.77 1.96
C GLU A 317 35.08 10.69 3.13
N ARG A 318 36.34 10.62 3.60
CA ARG A 318 36.82 11.32 4.82
C ARG A 318 38.22 11.78 4.70
N ASP A 319 38.51 12.91 5.35
CA ASP A 319 39.88 13.41 5.56
C ASP A 319 40.65 12.60 6.62
N ALA A 320 41.89 12.99 6.86
CA ALA A 320 42.80 12.36 7.84
C ALA A 320 42.29 12.46 9.29
N ASP A 321 41.44 13.44 9.58
CA ASP A 321 40.80 13.64 10.91
C ASP A 321 39.46 12.89 11.02
N GLY A 322 39.05 12.13 10.00
CA GLY A 322 37.83 11.35 9.95
C GLY A 322 36.58 12.16 9.66
N LYS A 323 36.70 13.42 9.24
CA LYS A 323 35.57 14.26 8.83
C LYS A 323 35.19 13.97 7.41
N PHE A 324 33.89 14.02 7.09
CA PHE A 324 33.41 13.84 5.72
C PHE A 324 33.98 14.88 4.78
N THR A 325 34.38 14.43 3.59
CA THR A 325 34.78 15.27 2.46
C THR A 325 33.82 15.18 1.30
N TYR A 326 33.84 16.14 0.41
CA TYR A 326 33.03 16.16 -0.81
C TYR A 326 33.71 17.04 -1.89
N ILE A 327 33.39 16.76 -3.14
CA ILE A 327 33.86 17.59 -4.27
C ILE A 327 32.88 18.76 -4.46
N ASN A 328 33.40 19.98 -4.49
CA ASN A 328 32.61 21.19 -4.74
C ASN A 328 32.40 21.43 -6.25
N GLY A 329 31.61 22.47 -6.59
CA GLY A 329 31.34 22.83 -7.99
C GLY A 329 32.56 23.29 -8.80
N ASN A 330 33.70 23.53 -8.16
CA ASN A 330 34.99 23.84 -8.83
C ASN A 330 35.89 22.62 -9.03
N GLY A 331 35.49 21.47 -8.50
CA GLY A 331 36.32 20.24 -8.53
C GLY A 331 37.27 20.11 -7.34
N ASP A 332 37.20 21.00 -6.34
CA ASP A 332 38.06 20.93 -5.16
C ASP A 332 37.44 19.97 -4.14
N GLU A 333 38.26 19.13 -3.52
CA GLU A 333 37.88 18.36 -2.36
C GLU A 333 37.88 19.26 -1.11
N ILE A 334 36.74 19.31 -0.42
CA ILE A 334 36.54 20.12 0.79
C ILE A 334 36.01 19.27 1.95
N THR A 335 36.53 19.56 3.16
CA THR A 335 35.99 19.00 4.38
C THR A 335 34.62 19.62 4.71
N ALA A 336 33.64 18.80 4.97
CA ALA A 336 32.28 19.24 5.36
C ALA A 336 32.32 19.98 6.70
N THR A 337 31.68 21.14 6.73
CA THR A 337 31.55 22.01 7.90
C THR A 337 30.16 21.91 8.53
N ASP A 338 29.98 22.44 9.75
CA ASP A 338 28.66 22.47 10.42
C ASP A 338 27.55 23.11 9.58
N THR A 339 27.93 24.00 8.65
CA THR A 339 26.99 24.65 7.74
C THR A 339 26.49 23.72 6.64
N ASP A 340 27.33 22.76 6.23
CA ASP A 340 26.98 21.80 5.18
C ASP A 340 26.01 20.73 5.67
N TYR A 341 26.01 20.47 6.98
CA TYR A 341 25.04 19.55 7.59
C TYR A 341 23.66 20.16 7.86
N LYS A 342 23.49 21.49 7.69
CA LYS A 342 22.24 22.18 8.01
C LYS A 342 21.27 22.23 6.83
N GLY A 343 19.98 22.14 7.15
CA GLY A 343 18.90 22.31 6.19
C GLY A 343 18.63 21.08 5.32
N TYR A 344 17.94 21.32 4.21
CA TYR A 344 17.43 20.28 3.29
C TYR A 344 18.07 20.45 1.92
N LYS A 345 19.40 20.50 1.89
CA LYS A 345 20.16 20.69 0.64
C LYS A 345 20.21 19.39 -0.16
N THR A 346 20.18 19.51 -1.49
CA THR A 346 20.56 18.43 -2.40
C THR A 346 22.04 18.60 -2.70
N GLY A 347 22.83 17.62 -2.30
CA GLY A 347 24.27 17.56 -2.59
C GLY A 347 24.58 16.65 -3.76
N PHE A 348 25.85 16.33 -3.93
CA PHE A 348 26.35 15.35 -4.91
C PHE A 348 27.07 14.23 -4.17
N PRO A 349 26.95 12.98 -4.66
CA PRO A 349 26.02 12.55 -5.70
C PRO A 349 24.55 12.53 -5.19
N HIS A 350 23.60 12.54 -6.13
CA HIS A 350 22.18 12.39 -5.82
C HIS A 350 21.40 11.72 -6.95
N GLN A 351 20.22 11.19 -6.62
CA GLN A 351 19.27 10.63 -7.58
C GLN A 351 17.98 11.45 -7.63
N LYS A 352 17.38 11.51 -8.83
CA LYS A 352 16.02 12.00 -9.03
C LYS A 352 15.15 10.89 -9.61
N ILE A 353 14.10 10.52 -8.89
CA ILE A 353 13.17 9.47 -9.25
C ILE A 353 11.84 10.12 -9.57
N ASN A 354 11.25 9.75 -10.69
CA ASN A 354 9.90 10.12 -11.08
C ASN A 354 9.17 8.85 -11.52
N HIS A 355 8.22 8.38 -10.75
CA HIS A 355 7.43 7.21 -11.06
C HIS A 355 5.97 7.60 -11.24
N LEU A 356 5.48 7.47 -12.46
CA LEU A 356 4.09 7.71 -12.84
C LEU A 356 3.39 6.36 -12.99
N ARG A 357 2.21 6.22 -12.38
CA ARG A 357 1.41 5.00 -12.48
C ARG A 357 -0.03 5.36 -12.80
N PHE A 358 -0.57 4.65 -13.76
CA PHE A 358 -1.99 4.63 -14.08
C PHE A 358 -2.50 3.20 -13.98
N THR A 359 -3.52 2.96 -13.13
CA THR A 359 -4.07 1.62 -12.95
C THR A 359 -5.58 1.61 -13.07
N SER A 360 -6.13 0.51 -13.58
CA SER A 360 -7.57 0.24 -13.62
C SER A 360 -7.83 -1.12 -13.00
N ASN A 361 -8.60 -1.14 -11.91
CA ASN A 361 -8.98 -2.36 -11.21
C ASN A 361 -10.49 -2.57 -11.35
N ASN A 362 -10.88 -3.68 -11.95
CA ASN A 362 -12.28 -3.95 -12.29
C ASN A 362 -12.72 -5.33 -11.78
N TYR A 363 -13.89 -5.37 -11.21
CA TYR A 363 -14.57 -6.60 -10.78
C TYR A 363 -16.01 -6.57 -11.26
N PHE A 364 -16.43 -7.57 -12.01
CA PHE A 364 -17.76 -7.70 -12.55
C PHE A 364 -18.42 -8.99 -12.06
N LEU A 365 -19.58 -8.85 -11.44
CA LEU A 365 -20.40 -9.96 -10.99
C LEU A 365 -21.39 -10.34 -12.11
N LEU A 366 -21.23 -11.53 -12.68
CA LEU A 366 -22.07 -12.10 -13.73
C LEU A 366 -22.98 -13.21 -13.15
N LYS A 367 -24.00 -13.62 -13.91
CA LYS A 367 -24.84 -14.77 -13.53
C LYS A 367 -24.03 -16.08 -13.46
N SER A 368 -23.07 -16.26 -14.37
CA SER A 368 -22.26 -17.46 -14.53
C SER A 368 -20.92 -17.44 -13.77
N GLY A 369 -20.60 -16.34 -13.08
CA GLY A 369 -19.32 -16.21 -12.39
C GLY A 369 -18.87 -14.77 -12.20
N THR A 370 -17.57 -14.55 -12.03
CA THR A 370 -17.00 -13.22 -11.84
C THR A 370 -15.84 -12.96 -12.80
N ILE A 371 -15.71 -11.72 -13.26
CA ILE A 371 -14.54 -11.25 -14.01
C ILE A 371 -13.76 -10.29 -13.12
N ASN A 372 -12.46 -10.55 -12.97
CA ASN A 372 -11.47 -9.60 -12.48
C ASN A 372 -10.62 -9.16 -13.66
N ALA A 373 -10.45 -7.85 -13.87
CA ALA A 373 -9.66 -7.30 -14.96
C ALA A 373 -8.85 -6.11 -14.45
N ASP A 374 -7.54 -6.29 -14.36
CA ASP A 374 -6.61 -5.29 -13.90
C ASP A 374 -5.70 -4.88 -15.06
N PHE A 375 -5.53 -3.58 -15.22
CA PHE A 375 -4.64 -2.98 -16.22
C PHE A 375 -3.77 -1.94 -15.53
N ALA A 376 -2.52 -1.85 -15.93
CA ALA A 376 -1.62 -0.82 -15.46
C ALA A 376 -0.65 -0.37 -16.54
N PHE A 377 -0.40 0.92 -16.57
CA PHE A 377 0.73 1.54 -17.24
C PHE A 377 1.59 2.24 -16.20
N GLN A 378 2.90 2.03 -16.28
CA GLN A 378 3.87 2.63 -15.38
C GLN A 378 5.01 3.22 -16.22
N ASN A 379 5.43 4.44 -15.87
CA ASN A 379 6.65 5.04 -16.39
C ASN A 379 7.55 5.37 -15.20
N ASN A 380 8.68 4.69 -15.10
CA ASN A 380 9.68 4.91 -14.07
C ASN A 380 10.92 5.55 -14.68
N LYS A 381 11.23 6.76 -14.24
CA LYS A 381 12.42 7.50 -14.64
C LYS A 381 13.33 7.68 -13.44
N ARG A 382 14.57 7.28 -13.62
CA ARG A 382 15.62 7.48 -12.63
C ARG A 382 16.83 8.13 -13.29
N ARG A 383 17.32 9.16 -12.65
CA ARG A 383 18.51 9.92 -13.08
C ARG A 383 19.46 10.03 -11.92
N GLU A 384 20.72 9.76 -12.16
CA GLU A 384 21.81 9.90 -11.19
C GLU A 384 22.75 11.00 -11.64
N PHE A 385 23.16 11.81 -10.69
CA PHE A 385 24.00 12.98 -10.87
C PHE A 385 25.19 12.84 -9.91
N GLY A 386 26.36 12.47 -10.41
CA GLY A 386 27.56 12.25 -9.60
C GLY A 386 28.49 13.44 -9.59
N ASP A 387 28.61 14.14 -10.71
CA ASP A 387 29.60 15.21 -10.89
C ASP A 387 29.09 16.58 -10.42
N ALA A 388 29.64 17.07 -9.32
CA ALA A 388 29.34 18.41 -8.79
C ALA A 388 29.82 19.56 -9.72
N THR A 389 30.81 19.32 -10.59
CA THR A 389 31.32 20.34 -11.52
C THR A 389 30.40 20.49 -12.73
N ASN A 390 29.64 19.44 -13.07
CA ASN A 390 28.67 19.42 -14.16
C ASN A 390 27.28 19.04 -13.64
N PRO A 391 26.61 19.87 -12.82
CA PRO A 391 25.45 19.52 -12.02
C PRO A 391 24.20 19.15 -12.81
N ASN A 392 24.18 19.37 -14.12
CA ASN A 392 23.08 19.03 -15.00
C ASN A 392 23.33 17.75 -15.83
N ASP A 393 24.54 17.24 -15.82
CA ASP A 393 24.89 16.03 -16.55
C ASP A 393 24.45 14.79 -15.76
N THR A 394 23.78 13.90 -16.46
CA THR A 394 23.25 12.66 -15.89
C THR A 394 24.22 11.52 -16.19
N GLU A 395 24.82 10.94 -15.15
CA GLU A 395 25.73 9.79 -15.30
C GLU A 395 24.99 8.51 -15.62
N LEU A 396 23.79 8.34 -15.02
CA LEU A 396 22.96 7.18 -15.24
C LEU A 396 21.50 7.61 -15.46
N TYR A 397 20.88 7.08 -16.51
CA TYR A 397 19.49 7.35 -16.85
C TYR A 397 18.74 6.07 -17.19
N PHE A 398 17.68 5.79 -16.43
CA PHE A 398 16.71 4.76 -16.74
C PHE A 398 15.36 5.40 -17.07
N ASP A 399 14.73 4.92 -18.14
CA ASP A 399 13.35 5.25 -18.52
C ASP A 399 12.62 3.94 -18.84
N LEU A 400 11.92 3.39 -17.86
CA LEU A 400 11.23 2.13 -17.99
C LEU A 400 9.73 2.38 -18.16
N ASN A 401 9.19 1.92 -19.29
CA ASN A 401 7.76 1.86 -19.54
C ASN A 401 7.28 0.42 -19.38
N THR A 402 6.29 0.20 -18.51
CA THR A 402 5.73 -1.12 -18.26
C THR A 402 4.23 -1.10 -18.45
N PHE A 403 3.71 -2.04 -19.20
CA PHE A 403 2.29 -2.31 -19.31
C PHE A 403 1.99 -3.69 -18.73
N ASN A 404 1.10 -3.73 -17.74
CA ASN A 404 0.65 -4.95 -17.09
C ASN A 404 -0.84 -5.15 -17.30
N TYR A 405 -1.25 -6.39 -17.51
CA TYR A 405 -2.67 -6.75 -17.48
C TYR A 405 -2.86 -8.11 -16.84
N ASN A 406 -3.99 -8.27 -16.17
CA ASN A 406 -4.42 -9.54 -15.60
C ASN A 406 -5.94 -9.65 -15.76
N VAL A 407 -6.39 -10.64 -16.51
CA VAL A 407 -7.82 -10.89 -16.70
C VAL A 407 -8.13 -12.31 -16.26
N ARG A 408 -9.08 -12.44 -15.33
CA ARG A 408 -9.48 -13.72 -14.75
C ARG A 408 -10.99 -13.86 -14.74
N TYR A 409 -11.45 -14.98 -15.24
CA TYR A 409 -12.84 -15.40 -15.13
C TYR A 409 -12.96 -16.56 -14.16
N ASN A 410 -13.77 -16.40 -13.10
CA ASN A 410 -14.08 -17.47 -12.16
C ASN A 410 -15.52 -17.93 -12.40
N LEU A 411 -15.67 -19.21 -12.75
CA LEU A 411 -16.99 -19.84 -12.89
C LEU A 411 -17.70 -19.90 -11.52
N LYS A 412 -19.03 -19.74 -11.54
CA LYS A 412 -19.85 -20.00 -10.35
C LYS A 412 -19.78 -21.51 -10.08
N GLU A 413 -19.42 -21.89 -8.87
CA GLU A 413 -19.52 -23.27 -8.42
C GLU A 413 -21.01 -23.64 -8.39
N SER A 414 -21.34 -24.76 -9.06
CA SER A 414 -22.70 -25.32 -9.12
C SER A 414 -23.18 -25.89 -7.79
#